data_d8bfc0797f2f3210e5df2683557b99e0
#
_entry.id   d8bfc0797f2f3210e5df2683557b99e0
#
_cell.length_a   1.000
_cell.length_b   1.000
_cell.length_c   1.000
_cell.angle_alpha   90.00
_cell.angle_beta   90.00
_cell.angle_gamma   90.00
#
_symmetry.space_group_name_H-M   'P 1'
#
loop_
_entity.id
_entity.type
_entity.pdbx_description
1 polymer ?
#
loop_
_entity_poly.entity_id
_entity_poly.type
_entity_poly.pdbx_seq_one_letter_code
_entity_poly.pdbx_strand_id
1 'polypeptide(L)'
;HVNYHKETYLDNSNCKEVFSTLTGYVDEDFIVSSQKWVKDYKSRTVDVGYRARPLPIYLGKGGKEKTEIAEKFLKFSSKSNLKLDIKTSEESRLYGNDWNRFLGNIRCCLGVESGTSIFDVNGIIKNEMDEYLLKFPEAKEDEIWREVLQKYENQIAYRAISPRIFDSAIFKNLMIYYEGKYQGVMTPGVHFVELKKDFS
;
A
#
# COMPACT_ATOMS: atom_id res chain seq x y z
N HIS A 1 6.59 17.74 -0.94
CA HIS A 1 5.38 16.90 -0.93
C HIS A 1 4.99 16.41 0.45
N VAL A 2 5.92 16.44 1.36
CA VAL A 2 5.73 16.28 2.79
C VAL A 2 5.01 17.48 3.41
N ASN A 3 5.00 18.62 2.77
CA ASN A 3 4.36 19.85 3.24
C ASN A 3 2.83 19.78 3.28
N TYR A 4 2.21 19.00 2.41
CA TYR A 4 0.75 18.79 2.42
C TYR A 4 0.22 18.28 3.75
N HIS A 5 0.92 17.33 4.34
CA HIS A 5 0.52 16.75 5.61
C HIS A 5 0.78 17.71 6.78
N LYS A 6 1.81 18.53 6.68
CA LYS A 6 2.18 19.49 7.70
C LYS A 6 1.08 20.52 7.91
N GLU A 7 0.61 21.14 6.83
CA GLU A 7 -0.48 22.13 6.89
C GLU A 7 -1.77 21.51 7.46
N THR A 8 -2.16 20.32 7.00
CA THR A 8 -3.34 19.62 7.51
C THR A 8 -3.28 19.41 9.03
N TYR A 9 -2.11 19.05 9.57
CA TYR A 9 -1.97 18.88 11.01
C TYR A 9 -1.96 20.20 11.76
N LEU A 10 -1.32 21.24 11.24
CA LEU A 10 -1.29 22.57 11.86
C LEU A 10 -2.69 23.20 11.90
N ASP A 11 -3.45 23.08 10.82
CA ASP A 11 -4.79 23.66 10.70
C ASP A 11 -5.86 22.94 11.54
N ASN A 12 -5.65 21.66 11.83
CA ASN A 12 -6.63 20.80 12.51
C ASN A 12 -6.19 20.34 13.90
N SER A 13 -5.12 20.92 14.45
CA SER A 13 -4.64 20.58 15.80
C SER A 13 -4.01 21.79 16.48
N ASN A 14 -3.81 21.68 17.79
CA ASN A 14 -3.08 22.70 18.56
C ASN A 14 -1.56 22.52 18.53
N CYS A 15 -1.02 21.79 17.53
CA CYS A 15 0.40 21.62 17.35
C CYS A 15 1.07 22.93 16.94
N LYS A 16 2.20 23.26 17.55
CA LYS A 16 3.00 24.44 17.14
C LYS A 16 3.90 24.15 15.95
N GLU A 17 4.36 22.91 15.85
CA GLU A 17 5.25 22.44 14.77
C GLU A 17 4.93 21.01 14.39
N VAL A 18 5.16 20.69 13.12
CA VAL A 18 5.00 19.34 12.56
C VAL A 18 6.30 18.98 11.79
N PHE A 19 6.90 17.88 12.17
CA PHE A 19 8.09 17.33 11.50
C PHE A 19 7.66 16.13 10.66
N SER A 20 8.17 16.10 9.44
CA SER A 20 7.97 14.95 8.57
C SER A 20 9.16 14.03 8.62
N THR A 21 8.89 12.74 8.82
CA THR A 21 9.88 11.67 8.79
C THR A 21 9.46 10.62 7.78
N LEU A 22 10.40 9.77 7.38
CA LEU A 22 10.04 8.55 6.64
C LEU A 22 9.27 7.60 7.54
N THR A 23 8.40 6.79 6.94
CA THR A 23 7.58 5.79 7.65
C THR A 23 8.36 4.56 8.12
N GLY A 24 9.62 4.47 7.76
CA GLY A 24 10.53 3.40 8.14
C GLY A 24 11.98 3.75 7.77
N TYR A 25 12.88 2.89 8.16
CA TYR A 25 14.32 2.98 7.85
C TYR A 25 14.88 1.56 7.73
N VAL A 26 16.12 1.48 7.27
CA VAL A 26 16.88 0.23 7.22
C VAL A 26 17.76 0.17 8.47
N ASP A 27 17.45 -0.80 9.34
CA ASP A 27 18.22 -1.06 10.56
C ASP A 27 19.38 -2.03 10.24
N GLU A 28 20.59 -1.68 10.65
CA GLU A 28 21.78 -2.51 10.41
C GLU A 28 21.69 -3.87 11.07
N ASP A 29 21.18 -3.94 12.32
CA ASP A 29 20.97 -5.21 13.01
C ASP A 29 19.95 -6.09 12.31
N PHE A 30 18.92 -5.47 11.73
CA PHE A 30 17.94 -6.19 10.91
C PHE A 30 18.54 -6.68 9.60
N ILE A 31 19.40 -5.91 8.94
CA ILE A 31 20.13 -6.37 7.76
C ILE A 31 20.92 -7.63 8.09
N VAL A 32 21.70 -7.63 9.16
CA VAL A 32 22.53 -8.76 9.57
C VAL A 32 21.67 -9.98 9.94
N SER A 33 20.65 -9.78 10.79
CA SER A 33 19.79 -10.87 11.28
C SER A 33 18.89 -11.48 10.19
N SER A 34 18.56 -10.71 9.14
CA SER A 34 17.72 -11.16 8.04
C SER A 34 18.46 -12.03 7.02
N GLN A 35 19.80 -11.96 6.96
CA GLN A 35 20.60 -12.69 5.96
C GLN A 35 20.32 -14.19 5.94
N LYS A 36 20.05 -14.79 7.09
CA LYS A 36 19.68 -16.22 7.18
C LYS A 36 18.42 -16.61 6.39
N TRP A 37 17.56 -15.62 6.07
CA TRP A 37 16.32 -15.82 5.31
C TRP A 37 16.47 -15.49 3.83
N VAL A 38 17.50 -14.71 3.45
CA VAL A 38 17.73 -14.30 2.06
C VAL A 38 18.25 -15.49 1.27
N LYS A 39 17.42 -16.01 0.38
CA LYS A 39 17.81 -17.08 -0.56
C LYS A 39 18.44 -16.48 -1.81
N ASP A 40 19.34 -17.27 -2.42
CA ASP A 40 19.77 -16.98 -3.78
C ASP A 40 18.58 -16.83 -4.71
N TYR A 41 18.65 -15.89 -5.63
CA TYR A 41 17.54 -15.57 -6.52
C TYR A 41 17.01 -16.79 -7.29
N LYS A 42 17.94 -17.67 -7.73
CA LYS A 42 17.59 -18.91 -8.45
C LYS A 42 16.88 -19.93 -7.58
N SER A 43 17.14 -19.96 -6.28
CA SER A 43 16.53 -20.91 -5.34
C SER A 43 15.17 -20.44 -4.77
N ARG A 44 14.75 -19.22 -5.06
CA ARG A 44 13.43 -18.71 -4.68
C ARG A 44 12.35 -19.41 -5.51
N THR A 45 11.29 -19.85 -4.86
CA THR A 45 10.25 -20.68 -5.48
C THR A 45 9.00 -19.93 -5.90
N VAL A 46 8.86 -18.66 -5.48
CA VAL A 46 7.73 -17.80 -5.81
C VAL A 46 8.22 -16.66 -6.71
N ASP A 47 7.58 -16.47 -7.85
CA ASP A 47 7.95 -15.41 -8.78
C ASP A 47 7.48 -14.06 -8.31
N VAL A 48 6.20 -13.94 -7.95
CA VAL A 48 5.63 -12.68 -7.43
C VAL A 48 4.86 -12.95 -6.14
N GLY A 49 5.25 -12.24 -5.08
CA GLY A 49 4.58 -12.29 -3.79
C GLY A 49 3.98 -10.95 -3.40
N TYR A 50 2.86 -11.02 -2.66
CA TYR A 50 2.22 -9.82 -2.11
C TYR A 50 1.34 -10.15 -0.91
N ARG A 51 1.34 -9.28 0.07
CA ARG A 51 0.43 -9.30 1.22
C ARG A 51 -0.14 -7.89 1.43
N ALA A 52 -1.44 -7.79 1.50
CA ALA A 52 -2.13 -6.57 1.88
C ALA A 52 -3.39 -6.91 2.69
N ARG A 53 -4.10 -5.91 3.11
CA ARG A 53 -5.45 -6.03 3.65
C ARG A 53 -6.35 -4.97 3.04
N PRO A 54 -7.64 -5.22 2.93
CA PRO A 54 -8.61 -4.20 2.59
C PRO A 54 -8.57 -3.06 3.61
N LEU A 55 -8.77 -1.86 3.13
CA LEU A 55 -8.97 -0.69 3.98
C LEU A 55 -10.44 -0.26 3.87
N PRO A 56 -10.97 0.40 4.90
CA PRO A 56 -12.33 0.93 4.86
C PRO A 56 -12.54 1.85 3.66
N ILE A 57 -13.70 1.72 3.00
CA ILE A 57 -14.04 2.44 1.76
C ILE A 57 -14.01 3.98 1.94
N TYR A 58 -14.34 4.48 3.14
CA TYR A 58 -14.32 5.91 3.44
C TYR A 58 -12.91 6.54 3.39
N LEU A 59 -11.86 5.73 3.27
CA LEU A 59 -10.48 6.20 3.02
C LEU A 59 -10.21 6.50 1.54
N GLY A 60 -11.20 6.32 0.67
CA GLY A 60 -11.15 6.65 -0.74
C GLY A 60 -10.43 5.64 -1.62
N LYS A 61 -10.38 5.95 -2.92
CA LYS A 61 -9.74 5.08 -3.93
C LYS A 61 -8.27 4.80 -3.64
N GLY A 62 -7.57 5.75 -3.03
CA GLY A 62 -6.17 5.57 -2.65
C GLY A 62 -5.95 4.45 -1.62
N GLY A 63 -6.91 4.22 -0.73
CA GLY A 63 -6.90 3.07 0.18
C GLY A 63 -7.11 1.73 -0.54
N LYS A 64 -7.96 1.73 -1.58
CA LYS A 64 -8.30 0.54 -2.38
C LYS A 64 -7.15 0.05 -3.26
N GLU A 65 -6.21 0.91 -3.66
CA GLU A 65 -5.08 0.53 -4.51
C GLU A 65 -4.30 -0.69 -3.99
N LYS A 66 -4.29 -0.91 -2.67
CA LYS A 66 -3.60 -2.05 -2.05
C LYS A 66 -4.19 -3.40 -2.42
N THR A 67 -5.50 -3.48 -2.59
CA THR A 67 -6.19 -4.72 -3.02
C THR A 67 -6.31 -4.76 -4.54
N GLU A 68 -6.54 -3.62 -5.16
CA GLU A 68 -6.70 -3.50 -6.60
C GLU A 68 -5.48 -3.95 -7.40
N ILE A 69 -4.26 -3.61 -6.96
CA ILE A 69 -3.04 -4.09 -7.64
C ILE A 69 -2.96 -5.61 -7.65
N ALA A 70 -3.35 -6.26 -6.54
CA ALA A 70 -3.36 -7.71 -6.44
C ALA A 70 -4.38 -8.34 -7.39
N GLU A 71 -5.62 -7.84 -7.37
CA GLU A 71 -6.71 -8.32 -8.22
C GLU A 71 -6.38 -8.18 -9.71
N LYS A 72 -5.91 -7.00 -10.12
CA LYS A 72 -5.52 -6.74 -11.51
C LYS A 72 -4.33 -7.60 -11.93
N PHE A 73 -3.32 -7.74 -11.06
CA PHE A 73 -2.14 -8.57 -11.37
C PHE A 73 -2.51 -10.05 -11.50
N LEU A 74 -3.33 -10.59 -10.62
CA LEU A 74 -3.84 -11.96 -10.71
C LEU A 74 -4.62 -12.20 -12.01
N LYS A 75 -5.47 -11.25 -12.39
CA LYS A 75 -6.23 -11.31 -13.65
C LYS A 75 -5.30 -11.24 -14.87
N PHE A 76 -4.36 -10.30 -14.87
CA PHE A 76 -3.39 -10.11 -15.97
C PHE A 76 -2.50 -11.33 -16.16
N SER A 77 -2.03 -11.92 -15.06
CA SER A 77 -1.11 -13.07 -15.08
C SER A 77 -1.80 -14.43 -15.18
N SER A 78 -3.14 -14.48 -15.31
CA SER A 78 -3.94 -15.73 -15.29
C SER A 78 -3.53 -16.77 -16.35
N LYS A 79 -2.95 -16.34 -17.47
CA LYS A 79 -2.45 -17.21 -18.54
C LYS A 79 -0.92 -17.42 -18.50
N SER A 80 -0.25 -16.91 -17.50
CA SER A 80 1.20 -17.06 -17.34
C SER A 80 1.53 -18.31 -16.53
N ASN A 81 2.78 -18.77 -16.63
CA ASN A 81 3.31 -19.87 -15.79
C ASN A 81 3.96 -19.35 -14.50
N LEU A 82 3.67 -18.10 -14.09
CA LEU A 82 4.25 -17.51 -12.89
C LEU A 82 3.72 -18.17 -11.63
N LYS A 83 4.62 -18.46 -10.71
CA LYS A 83 4.28 -18.95 -9.37
C LYS A 83 3.96 -17.76 -8.48
N LEU A 84 2.69 -17.57 -8.18
CA LEU A 84 2.18 -16.42 -7.44
C LEU A 84 1.84 -16.80 -5.99
N ASP A 85 2.21 -15.92 -5.04
CA ASP A 85 1.75 -15.97 -3.66
C ASP A 85 1.23 -14.58 -3.25
N ILE A 86 0.05 -14.24 -3.78
CA ILE A 86 -0.63 -12.95 -3.64
C ILE A 86 -1.89 -13.13 -2.81
N LYS A 87 -1.97 -12.46 -1.66
CA LYS A 87 -3.13 -12.52 -0.76
C LYS A 87 -3.43 -11.16 -0.17
N THR A 88 -4.73 -10.86 -0.03
CA THR A 88 -5.23 -9.56 0.45
C THR A 88 -6.23 -9.67 1.59
N SER A 89 -6.37 -10.84 2.21
CA SER A 89 -7.24 -11.00 3.37
C SER A 89 -6.51 -10.71 4.68
N GLU A 90 -7.26 -10.38 5.73
CA GLU A 90 -6.69 -10.12 7.07
C GLU A 90 -5.98 -11.35 7.62
N GLU A 91 -6.55 -12.55 7.41
CA GLU A 91 -6.03 -13.82 7.90
C GLU A 91 -4.71 -14.22 7.22
N SER A 92 -4.43 -13.64 6.05
CA SER A 92 -3.21 -13.91 5.28
C SER A 92 -2.01 -13.07 5.71
N ARG A 93 -2.15 -12.25 6.75
CA ARG A 93 -1.06 -11.42 7.27
C ARG A 93 0.05 -12.29 7.83
N LEU A 94 1.28 -11.87 7.55
CA LEU A 94 2.49 -12.53 8.04
C LEU A 94 3.24 -11.60 8.99
N TYR A 95 3.81 -12.15 10.05
CA TYR A 95 4.55 -11.43 11.06
C TYR A 95 5.87 -12.12 11.40
N GLY A 96 6.84 -11.36 11.87
CA GLY A 96 8.11 -11.86 12.37
C GLY A 96 8.81 -12.78 11.36
N ASN A 97 9.16 -13.99 11.81
CA ASN A 97 9.89 -14.94 10.96
C ASN A 97 9.13 -15.41 9.73
N ASP A 98 7.81 -15.45 9.76
CA ASP A 98 7.01 -15.87 8.59
C ASP A 98 7.03 -14.79 7.51
N TRP A 99 7.03 -13.51 7.90
CA TRP A 99 7.26 -12.41 6.99
C TRP A 99 8.65 -12.47 6.35
N ASN A 100 9.69 -12.73 7.15
CA ASN A 100 11.06 -12.87 6.65
C ASN A 100 11.21 -14.07 5.69
N ARG A 101 10.62 -15.23 6.02
CA ARG A 101 10.61 -16.41 5.12
C ARG A 101 9.91 -16.10 3.80
N PHE A 102 8.78 -15.40 3.86
CA PHE A 102 8.04 -14.99 2.67
C PHE A 102 8.90 -14.09 1.79
N LEU A 103 9.44 -12.99 2.32
CA LEU A 103 10.30 -12.08 1.56
C LEU A 103 11.54 -12.75 1.00
N GLY A 104 12.18 -13.64 1.77
CA GLY A 104 13.35 -14.39 1.32
C GLY A 104 13.06 -15.42 0.23
N ASN A 105 11.79 -15.78 -0.01
CA ASN A 105 11.40 -16.79 -0.99
C ASN A 105 10.75 -16.22 -2.26
N ILE A 106 10.37 -14.96 -2.28
CA ILE A 106 9.80 -14.32 -3.47
C ILE A 106 10.89 -13.62 -4.29
N ARG A 107 10.78 -13.65 -5.62
CA ARG A 107 11.67 -12.93 -6.55
C ARG A 107 11.26 -11.47 -6.67
N CYS A 108 9.95 -11.25 -6.88
CA CYS A 108 9.37 -9.93 -7.05
C CYS A 108 8.31 -9.67 -5.96
N CYS A 109 8.16 -8.42 -5.57
CA CYS A 109 7.04 -8.00 -4.73
C CYS A 109 6.23 -6.90 -5.41
N LEU A 110 4.91 -6.97 -5.28
CA LEU A 110 4.02 -5.87 -5.68
C LEU A 110 3.99 -4.79 -4.61
N GLY A 111 3.67 -3.57 -5.03
CA GLY A 111 3.50 -2.49 -4.08
C GLY A 111 2.79 -1.26 -4.63
N VAL A 112 2.33 -0.45 -3.71
CA VAL A 112 1.69 0.84 -3.97
C VAL A 112 2.16 1.84 -2.92
N GLU A 113 1.95 3.13 -3.15
CA GLU A 113 2.09 4.11 -2.08
C GLU A 113 1.12 3.77 -0.94
N SER A 114 1.56 3.94 0.29
CA SER A 114 0.69 3.85 1.45
C SER A 114 -0.16 5.11 1.58
N GLY A 115 -1.30 5.02 2.26
CA GLY A 115 -2.12 6.19 2.56
C GLY A 115 -3.52 6.11 1.99
N THR A 116 -4.15 7.26 1.90
CA THR A 116 -5.56 7.42 1.56
C THR A 116 -5.73 8.56 0.58
N SER A 117 -6.80 8.58 -0.19
CA SER A 117 -7.21 9.72 -1.03
C SER A 117 -8.34 10.53 -0.42
N ILE A 118 -8.90 10.05 0.67
CA ILE A 118 -9.81 10.78 1.56
C ILE A 118 -9.20 10.77 2.96
N PHE A 119 -9.07 11.92 3.57
CA PHE A 119 -8.57 12.07 4.94
C PHE A 119 -9.67 12.64 5.83
N ASP A 120 -10.28 11.78 6.64
CA ASP A 120 -11.38 12.13 7.53
C ASP A 120 -10.82 12.59 8.87
N VAL A 121 -10.62 13.90 9.02
CA VAL A 121 -9.96 14.51 10.19
C VAL A 121 -10.77 14.34 11.48
N ASN A 122 -12.09 14.42 11.37
CA ASN A 122 -12.99 14.50 12.53
C ASN A 122 -14.13 13.46 12.52
N GLY A 123 -14.06 12.46 11.63
CA GLY A 123 -15.03 11.39 11.54
C GLY A 123 -16.33 11.73 10.82
N ILE A 124 -16.45 12.94 10.25
CA ILE A 124 -17.67 13.38 9.56
C ILE A 124 -17.95 12.51 8.33
N ILE A 125 -16.92 12.21 7.54
CA ILE A 125 -17.06 11.45 6.29
C ILE A 125 -17.51 10.01 6.58
N LYS A 126 -16.90 9.40 7.59
CA LYS A 126 -17.33 8.08 8.06
C LYS A 126 -18.78 8.10 8.55
N ASN A 127 -19.18 9.10 9.32
CA ASN A 127 -20.54 9.22 9.82
C ASN A 127 -21.55 9.40 8.68
N GLU A 128 -21.27 10.25 7.68
CA GLU A 128 -22.13 10.37 6.48
C GLU A 128 -22.30 9.05 5.75
N MET A 129 -21.22 8.29 5.62
CA MET A 129 -21.26 6.95 5.01
C MET A 129 -22.11 5.99 5.84
N ASP A 130 -21.93 5.98 7.16
CA ASP A 130 -22.69 5.11 8.07
C ASP A 130 -24.20 5.46 8.02
N GLU A 131 -24.55 6.75 7.99
CA GLU A 131 -25.95 7.19 7.82
C GLU A 131 -26.55 6.80 6.48
N TYR A 132 -25.75 6.86 5.41
CA TYR A 132 -26.18 6.38 4.10
C TYR A 132 -26.45 4.88 4.11
N LEU A 133 -25.58 4.09 4.72
CA LEU A 133 -25.75 2.63 4.85
C LEU A 133 -26.94 2.23 5.74
N LEU A 134 -27.27 3.04 6.75
CA LEU A 134 -28.50 2.82 7.53
C LEU A 134 -29.78 2.98 6.68
N LYS A 135 -29.76 3.87 5.69
CA LYS A 135 -30.88 4.08 4.75
C LYS A 135 -30.88 3.05 3.61
N PHE A 136 -29.70 2.64 3.18
CA PHE A 136 -29.47 1.75 2.03
C PHE A 136 -28.53 0.61 2.40
N PRO A 137 -28.97 -0.39 3.21
CA PRO A 137 -28.10 -1.45 3.74
C PRO A 137 -27.45 -2.31 2.67
N GLU A 138 -28.08 -2.44 1.48
CA GLU A 138 -27.61 -3.25 0.36
C GLU A 138 -26.78 -2.45 -0.67
N ALA A 139 -26.44 -1.19 -0.36
CA ALA A 139 -25.68 -0.35 -1.27
C ALA A 139 -24.30 -0.93 -1.54
N LYS A 140 -23.91 -0.97 -2.82
CA LYS A 140 -22.60 -1.45 -3.26
C LYS A 140 -21.54 -0.36 -3.10
N GLU A 141 -20.26 -0.76 -3.03
CA GLU A 141 -19.14 0.18 -2.89
C GLU A 141 -19.15 1.31 -3.92
N ASP A 142 -19.42 1.03 -5.19
CA ASP A 142 -19.44 2.04 -6.26
C ASP A 142 -20.59 3.04 -6.06
N GLU A 143 -21.70 2.61 -5.49
CA GLU A 143 -22.83 3.47 -5.16
C GLU A 143 -22.51 4.37 -3.97
N ILE A 144 -21.98 3.81 -2.89
CA ILE A 144 -21.52 4.57 -1.72
C ILE A 144 -20.48 5.59 -2.13
N TRP A 145 -19.54 5.20 -3.00
CA TRP A 145 -18.51 6.12 -3.47
C TRP A 145 -19.13 7.28 -4.26
N ARG A 146 -20.04 7.02 -5.19
CA ARG A 146 -20.69 8.05 -6.02
C ARG A 146 -21.55 9.00 -5.19
N GLU A 147 -22.37 8.47 -4.29
CA GLU A 147 -23.37 9.24 -3.57
C GLU A 147 -22.78 9.99 -2.34
N VAL A 148 -21.73 9.44 -1.72
CA VAL A 148 -21.20 9.98 -0.46
C VAL A 148 -19.75 10.44 -0.60
N LEU A 149 -18.86 9.60 -1.13
CA LEU A 149 -17.43 9.78 -0.98
C LEU A 149 -16.78 10.59 -2.09
N GLN A 150 -17.36 10.60 -3.28
CA GLN A 150 -16.78 11.24 -4.48
C GLN A 150 -16.42 12.72 -4.25
N LYS A 151 -17.26 13.43 -3.53
CA LYS A 151 -17.06 14.86 -3.21
C LYS A 151 -15.84 15.13 -2.35
N TYR A 152 -15.36 14.13 -1.61
CA TYR A 152 -14.20 14.22 -0.70
C TYR A 152 -12.91 13.68 -1.36
N GLU A 153 -13.01 12.99 -2.50
CA GLU A 153 -11.89 12.34 -3.15
C GLU A 153 -10.79 13.35 -3.52
N ASN A 154 -9.58 13.10 -3.06
CA ASN A 154 -8.39 13.94 -3.30
C ASN A 154 -8.45 15.39 -2.77
N GLN A 155 -9.41 15.76 -1.93
CA GLN A 155 -9.37 17.05 -1.24
C GLN A 155 -8.15 17.12 -0.32
N ILE A 156 -7.90 16.07 0.45
CA ILE A 156 -6.67 15.86 1.22
C ILE A 156 -6.18 14.46 0.91
N ALA A 157 -5.17 14.35 0.06
CA ALA A 157 -4.55 13.07 -0.28
C ALA A 157 -3.34 12.81 0.61
N TYR A 158 -3.47 11.85 1.51
CA TYR A 158 -2.39 11.43 2.39
C TYR A 158 -1.63 10.26 1.76
N ARG A 159 -0.46 10.53 1.17
CA ARG A 159 0.38 9.54 0.51
C ARG A 159 1.75 9.45 1.18
N ALA A 160 2.20 8.25 1.47
CA ALA A 160 3.47 7.99 2.12
C ALA A 160 4.16 6.77 1.53
N ILE A 161 5.48 6.73 1.64
CA ILE A 161 6.25 5.54 1.34
C ILE A 161 5.86 4.43 2.33
N SER A 162 5.66 3.21 1.84
CA SER A 162 5.33 2.08 2.71
C SER A 162 6.58 1.52 3.40
N PRO A 163 6.57 1.19 4.71
CA PRO A 163 7.69 0.52 5.38
C PRO A 163 8.15 -0.77 4.68
N ARG A 164 7.24 -1.48 4.02
CA ARG A 164 7.53 -2.69 3.23
C ARG A 164 8.59 -2.49 2.16
N ILE A 165 8.76 -1.26 1.66
CA ILE A 165 9.78 -0.94 0.66
C ILE A 165 11.18 -1.21 1.20
N PHE A 166 11.42 -0.81 2.45
CA PHE A 166 12.70 -1.02 3.11
C PHE A 166 12.97 -2.52 3.33
N ASP A 167 11.96 -3.27 3.77
CA ASP A 167 12.07 -4.73 3.90
C ASP A 167 12.39 -5.37 2.55
N SER A 168 11.66 -5.00 1.49
CA SER A 168 11.89 -5.55 0.15
C SER A 168 13.30 -5.27 -0.38
N ALA A 169 13.86 -4.10 -0.07
CA ALA A 169 15.24 -3.77 -0.42
C ALA A 169 16.24 -4.65 0.34
N ILE A 170 16.07 -4.86 1.65
CA ILE A 170 16.91 -5.75 2.47
C ILE A 170 16.90 -7.17 1.91
N PHE A 171 15.73 -7.68 1.54
CA PHE A 171 15.57 -9.02 0.97
C PHE A 171 15.91 -9.11 -0.52
N LYS A 172 16.36 -8.01 -1.14
CA LYS A 172 16.75 -7.96 -2.57
C LYS A 172 15.63 -8.44 -3.50
N ASN A 173 14.38 -8.10 -3.19
CA ASN A 173 13.26 -8.37 -4.06
C ASN A 173 13.20 -7.35 -5.19
N LEU A 174 12.92 -7.79 -6.42
CA LEU A 174 12.54 -6.86 -7.48
C LEU A 174 11.18 -6.24 -7.15
N MET A 175 11.11 -4.93 -7.06
CA MET A 175 9.90 -4.21 -6.74
C MET A 175 9.12 -3.88 -8.01
N ILE A 176 7.87 -4.32 -8.11
CA ILE A 176 6.94 -3.99 -9.21
C ILE A 176 5.82 -3.17 -8.58
N TYR A 177 5.89 -1.87 -8.73
CA TYR A 177 5.07 -0.95 -7.97
C TYR A 177 4.24 -0.06 -8.88
N TYR A 178 3.05 0.30 -8.43
CA TYR A 178 2.25 1.30 -9.12
C TYR A 178 3.02 2.61 -9.25
N GLU A 179 2.75 3.32 -10.34
CA GLU A 179 3.17 4.69 -10.52
C GLU A 179 2.82 5.53 -9.30
N GLY A 180 3.76 6.34 -8.83
CA GLY A 180 3.62 7.13 -7.62
C GLY A 180 4.84 8.00 -7.35
N LYS A 181 4.75 8.86 -6.36
CA LYS A 181 5.82 9.80 -5.98
C LYS A 181 6.78 9.24 -4.93
N TYR A 182 6.33 8.31 -4.11
CA TYR A 182 7.08 7.64 -3.04
C TYR A 182 7.95 8.59 -2.22
N GLN A 183 7.40 9.76 -1.90
CA GLN A 183 8.07 10.86 -1.16
C GLN A 183 9.42 11.29 -1.78
N GLY A 184 9.65 11.03 -3.08
CA GLY A 184 10.91 11.33 -3.76
C GLY A 184 12.07 10.38 -3.42
N VAL A 185 11.84 9.35 -2.61
CA VAL A 185 12.86 8.38 -2.21
C VAL A 185 13.13 7.35 -3.30
N MET A 186 12.08 7.00 -4.07
CA MET A 186 12.17 5.97 -5.11
C MET A 186 12.00 6.57 -6.51
N THR A 187 12.86 6.12 -7.42
CA THR A 187 12.86 6.54 -8.83
C THR A 187 12.46 5.35 -9.71
N PRO A 188 11.43 5.47 -10.57
CA PRO A 188 11.07 4.44 -11.54
C PRO A 188 12.25 4.08 -12.44
N GLY A 189 12.40 2.81 -12.80
CA GLY A 189 13.48 2.30 -13.64
C GLY A 189 14.84 2.19 -12.94
N VAL A 190 14.99 2.76 -11.74
CA VAL A 190 16.19 2.65 -10.89
C VAL A 190 15.92 1.75 -9.69
N HIS A 191 14.90 2.09 -8.91
CA HIS A 191 14.59 1.41 -7.66
C HIS A 191 13.45 0.39 -7.80
N PHE A 192 12.56 0.59 -8.78
CA PHE A 192 11.43 -0.30 -9.03
C PHE A 192 11.01 -0.28 -10.49
N VAL A 193 10.35 -1.36 -10.91
CA VAL A 193 9.62 -1.43 -12.18
C VAL A 193 8.28 -0.75 -11.99
N GLU A 194 8.05 0.33 -12.73
CA GLU A 194 6.80 1.06 -12.67
C GLU A 194 5.68 0.28 -13.39
N LEU A 195 4.59 0.09 -12.69
CA LEU A 195 3.36 -0.49 -13.22
C LEU A 195 2.30 0.60 -13.32
N LYS A 196 1.76 0.80 -14.51
CA LYS A 196 0.65 1.73 -14.70
C LYS A 196 -0.63 1.21 -14.03
N LYS A 197 -1.45 2.11 -13.48
CA LYS A 197 -2.67 1.71 -12.76
C LYS A 197 -3.73 1.07 -13.65
N ASP A 198 -3.68 1.36 -14.95
CA ASP A 198 -4.51 0.73 -15.98
C ASP A 198 -3.93 -0.58 -16.55
N PHE A 199 -2.72 -0.96 -16.13
CA PHE A 199 -1.97 -2.15 -16.62
C PHE A 199 -1.59 -2.07 -18.12
N SER A 200 -1.49 -0.85 -18.67
CA SER A 200 -0.97 -0.64 -20.03
C SER A 200 0.54 -0.78 -20.12
#